data_1d13f6b2a9d0e06da94fbd69ad157365
#
_entry.id   1d13f6b2a9d0e06da94fbd69ad157365
#
_cell.length_a   1.000
_cell.length_b   1.000
_cell.length_c   1.000
_cell.angle_alpha   90.00
_cell.angle_beta   90.00
_cell.angle_gamma   90.00
#
_symmetry.space_group_name_H-M   'P 1'
#
loop_
_entity.id
_entity.type
_entity.pdbx_description
1 polymer ?
#
loop_
_entity_poly.entity_id
_entity_poly.type
_entity_poly.pdbx_seq_one_letter_code
_entity_poly.pdbx_strand_id
1 'polypeptide(L)'
;MPASRLTPEEVERGYNNRAAVPEHPYWLDQFLVRSASALEALRPVDVRYGPNPKETLDLYVPPTPVRGTLMFIHGGYWRAFDKSDHAFVAPAFVAAGFAVAIINYDLCPQVTIAAIVDECRRAVEWMSREGASHGAPAPLVIAGHSAGGHLVAMMYATDWAARGLAAAPFVGGVTLSGVHDLSPLVLFTHNADLRLDDAEAARVSPVNHAPSVDAPLVVAVGANETSEFIRQSALLWNAWPSTHPAGMREFLAIRDRHHFNVVLDYTDAESALAKATTALFATPDATASDDRPIAPRA
;
A
#
# COMPACT_ATOMS: atom_id res chain seq x y z
N MET A 1 -16.17 18.36 18.04
CA MET A 1 -17.14 18.84 17.03
C MET A 1 -17.32 17.72 16.03
N PRO A 2 -18.54 17.27 15.71
CA PRO A 2 -18.70 16.36 14.61
C PRO A 2 -18.19 17.06 13.35
N ALA A 3 -17.29 16.39 12.60
CA ALA A 3 -16.85 16.90 11.31
C ALA A 3 -18.11 17.18 10.47
N SER A 4 -18.22 18.38 9.89
CA SER A 4 -19.31 18.69 8.97
C SER A 4 -19.25 17.65 7.85
N ARG A 5 -20.33 16.90 7.64
CA ARG A 5 -20.39 15.93 6.54
C ARG A 5 -20.22 16.72 5.25
N LEU A 6 -19.28 16.27 4.41
CA LEU A 6 -19.11 16.80 3.06
C LEU A 6 -20.41 16.65 2.26
N THR A 7 -20.71 17.59 1.39
CA THR A 7 -21.80 17.45 0.41
C THR A 7 -21.37 16.47 -0.70
N PRO A 8 -22.31 15.87 -1.46
CA PRO A 8 -21.98 15.02 -2.61
C PRO A 8 -21.06 15.70 -3.62
N GLU A 9 -21.24 17.00 -3.87
CA GLU A 9 -20.41 17.79 -4.78
C GLU A 9 -18.97 18.00 -4.23
N GLU A 10 -18.84 18.16 -2.92
CA GLU A 10 -17.53 18.25 -2.26
C GLU A 10 -16.81 16.90 -2.29
N VAL A 11 -17.53 15.80 -2.07
CA VAL A 11 -17.00 14.44 -2.19
C VAL A 11 -16.55 14.18 -3.62
N GLU A 12 -17.39 14.46 -4.62
CA GLU A 12 -17.03 14.27 -6.03
C GLU A 12 -15.78 15.08 -6.39
N ARG A 13 -15.68 16.34 -6.00
CA ARG A 13 -14.50 17.18 -6.25
C ARG A 13 -13.24 16.68 -5.53
N GLY A 14 -13.40 16.15 -4.32
CA GLY A 14 -12.27 15.69 -3.50
C GLY A 14 -11.74 14.32 -3.87
N TYR A 15 -12.61 13.43 -4.37
CA TYR A 15 -12.27 12.03 -4.62
C TYR A 15 -12.25 11.64 -6.10
N ASN A 16 -12.76 12.47 -7.02
CA ASN A 16 -12.66 12.21 -8.46
C ASN A 16 -11.28 12.62 -9.02
N ASN A 17 -10.29 11.75 -8.84
CA ASN A 17 -8.94 11.99 -9.31
C ASN A 17 -8.85 12.18 -10.84
N ARG A 18 -9.75 11.55 -11.62
CA ARG A 18 -9.78 11.74 -13.07
C ARG A 18 -10.20 13.16 -13.46
N ALA A 19 -11.15 13.73 -12.73
CA ALA A 19 -11.54 15.12 -12.93
C ALA A 19 -10.47 16.11 -12.43
N ALA A 20 -9.76 15.76 -11.34
CA ALA A 20 -8.69 16.58 -10.79
C ALA A 20 -7.42 16.60 -11.67
N VAL A 21 -7.19 15.55 -12.48
CA VAL A 21 -6.04 15.41 -13.38
C VAL A 21 -6.56 15.13 -14.79
N PRO A 22 -6.89 16.16 -15.59
CA PRO A 22 -7.43 15.99 -16.94
C PRO A 22 -6.56 15.16 -17.87
N GLU A 23 -5.23 15.21 -17.67
CA GLU A 23 -4.25 14.42 -18.42
C GLU A 23 -4.11 12.96 -17.90
N HIS A 24 -4.98 12.49 -17.00
CA HIS A 24 -4.93 11.12 -16.48
C HIS A 24 -4.88 10.04 -17.57
N PRO A 25 -5.48 10.17 -18.79
CA PRO A 25 -5.37 9.14 -19.80
C PRO A 25 -3.92 8.89 -20.22
N TYR A 26 -3.11 9.96 -20.35
CA TYR A 26 -1.67 9.83 -20.62
C TYR A 26 -0.95 9.02 -19.54
N TRP A 27 -1.25 9.29 -18.27
CA TRP A 27 -0.61 8.58 -17.16
C TRP A 27 -1.04 7.11 -17.07
N LEU A 28 -2.30 6.81 -17.36
CA LEU A 28 -2.78 5.42 -17.45
C LEU A 28 -2.10 4.67 -18.62
N ASP A 29 -1.91 5.32 -19.76
CA ASP A 29 -1.13 4.74 -20.86
C ASP A 29 0.33 4.47 -20.43
N GLN A 30 0.94 5.36 -19.63
CA GLN A 30 2.27 5.13 -19.08
C GLN A 30 2.31 3.89 -18.15
N PHE A 31 1.25 3.60 -17.37
CA PHE A 31 1.17 2.36 -16.61
C PHE A 31 1.22 1.15 -17.53
N LEU A 32 0.37 1.13 -18.54
CA LEU A 32 0.27 0.00 -19.48
C LEU A 32 1.57 -0.22 -20.26
N VAL A 33 2.15 0.84 -20.84
CA VAL A 33 3.38 0.75 -21.64
C VAL A 33 4.56 0.26 -20.79
N ARG A 34 4.75 0.86 -19.61
CA ARG A 34 5.84 0.47 -18.70
C ARG A 34 5.64 -0.92 -18.11
N SER A 35 4.41 -1.30 -17.82
CA SER A 35 4.09 -2.65 -17.33
C SER A 35 4.31 -3.70 -18.43
N ALA A 36 3.90 -3.45 -19.66
CA ALA A 36 4.17 -4.36 -20.76
C ALA A 36 5.67 -4.59 -20.95
N SER A 37 6.48 -3.53 -20.90
CA SER A 37 7.94 -3.63 -20.96
C SER A 37 8.51 -4.43 -19.78
N ALA A 38 8.01 -4.23 -18.56
CA ALA A 38 8.45 -4.97 -17.39
C ALA A 38 8.09 -6.47 -17.45
N LEU A 39 6.86 -6.79 -17.91
CA LEU A 39 6.41 -8.17 -18.11
C LEU A 39 7.26 -8.92 -19.14
N GLU A 40 7.60 -8.27 -20.25
CA GLU A 40 8.46 -8.84 -21.28
C GLU A 40 9.89 -9.10 -20.76
N ALA A 41 10.45 -8.12 -20.07
CA ALA A 41 11.83 -8.17 -19.59
C ALA A 41 12.02 -9.15 -18.41
N LEU A 42 11.11 -9.18 -17.45
CA LEU A 42 11.27 -9.92 -16.19
C LEU A 42 10.53 -11.26 -16.15
N ARG A 43 9.48 -11.44 -16.97
CA ARG A 43 8.72 -12.70 -17.11
C ARG A 43 8.35 -13.31 -15.75
N PRO A 44 7.45 -12.70 -14.98
CA PRO A 44 7.09 -13.18 -13.65
C PRO A 44 6.46 -14.58 -13.69
N VAL A 45 6.52 -15.25 -12.54
CA VAL A 45 5.75 -16.48 -12.32
C VAL A 45 4.37 -16.08 -11.79
N ASP A 46 3.30 -16.52 -12.48
CA ASP A 46 1.93 -16.38 -11.98
C ASP A 46 1.67 -17.44 -10.91
N VAL A 47 1.35 -17.00 -9.70
CA VAL A 47 1.14 -17.87 -8.55
C VAL A 47 -0.25 -17.62 -7.96
N ARG A 48 -0.99 -18.69 -7.66
CA ARG A 48 -2.26 -18.63 -6.96
C ARG A 48 -2.04 -18.63 -5.44
N TYR A 49 -2.57 -17.65 -4.73
CA TYR A 49 -2.45 -17.55 -3.26
C TYR A 49 -3.77 -17.86 -2.53
N GLY A 50 -4.90 -17.94 -3.23
CA GLY A 50 -6.20 -18.20 -2.63
C GLY A 50 -7.21 -18.87 -3.59
N PRO A 51 -8.43 -19.14 -3.12
CA PRO A 51 -9.41 -19.92 -3.89
C PRO A 51 -10.13 -19.13 -4.99
N ASN A 52 -10.26 -17.79 -4.85
CA ASN A 52 -11.02 -16.97 -5.79
C ASN A 52 -10.26 -16.74 -7.10
N PRO A 53 -10.95 -16.42 -8.21
CA PRO A 53 -10.35 -16.33 -9.53
C PRO A 53 -9.17 -15.36 -9.62
N LYS A 54 -9.26 -14.21 -8.96
CA LYS A 54 -8.22 -13.19 -8.97
C LYS A 54 -7.26 -13.25 -7.77
N GLU A 55 -7.37 -14.23 -6.91
CA GLU A 55 -6.39 -14.47 -5.84
C GLU A 55 -5.10 -15.07 -6.42
N THR A 56 -4.43 -14.29 -7.27
CA THR A 56 -3.15 -14.59 -7.91
C THR A 56 -2.16 -13.46 -7.70
N LEU A 57 -0.88 -13.73 -7.83
CA LEU A 57 0.17 -12.73 -7.81
C LEU A 57 1.19 -13.00 -8.92
N ASP A 58 1.82 -11.94 -9.42
CA ASP A 58 2.99 -12.02 -10.28
C ASP A 58 4.24 -11.92 -9.41
N LEU A 59 5.04 -12.98 -9.42
CA LEU A 59 6.27 -13.05 -8.64
C LEU A 59 7.50 -12.85 -9.53
N TYR A 60 8.23 -11.77 -9.26
CA TYR A 60 9.47 -11.38 -9.91
C TYR A 60 10.64 -11.69 -8.97
N VAL A 61 11.48 -12.64 -9.34
CA VAL A 61 12.63 -13.07 -8.52
C VAL A 61 13.94 -12.64 -9.19
N PRO A 62 14.81 -11.88 -8.51
CA PRO A 62 16.10 -11.52 -9.08
C PRO A 62 17.01 -12.75 -9.22
N PRO A 63 17.96 -12.75 -10.19
CA PRO A 63 18.90 -13.87 -10.38
C PRO A 63 20.01 -13.93 -9.31
N THR A 64 20.10 -12.95 -8.44
CA THR A 64 21.08 -12.82 -7.35
C THR A 64 20.48 -13.28 -6.03
N PRO A 65 21.27 -13.45 -4.95
CA PRO A 65 20.70 -13.68 -3.62
C PRO A 65 19.68 -12.61 -3.25
N VAL A 66 18.47 -13.05 -2.85
CA VAL A 66 17.34 -12.17 -2.58
C VAL A 66 17.51 -11.54 -1.20
N ARG A 67 17.40 -10.21 -1.12
CA ARG A 67 17.57 -9.42 0.10
C ARG A 67 16.30 -9.32 0.94
N GLY A 68 15.16 -9.65 0.37
CA GLY A 68 13.82 -9.55 0.95
C GLY A 68 12.79 -9.41 -0.14
N THR A 69 11.51 -9.28 0.23
CA THR A 69 10.40 -9.24 -0.72
C THR A 69 9.54 -8.01 -0.53
N LEU A 70 9.26 -7.29 -1.62
CA LEU A 70 8.25 -6.25 -1.69
C LEU A 70 6.93 -6.87 -2.19
N MET A 71 5.86 -6.84 -1.39
CA MET A 71 4.51 -7.14 -1.86
C MET A 71 3.80 -5.84 -2.21
N PHE A 72 3.33 -5.71 -3.44
CA PHE A 72 2.64 -4.52 -3.91
C PHE A 72 1.16 -4.80 -4.18
N ILE A 73 0.29 -3.90 -3.70
CA ILE A 73 -1.17 -3.94 -3.85
C ILE A 73 -1.60 -2.78 -4.74
N HIS A 74 -2.20 -3.08 -5.89
CA HIS A 74 -2.61 -2.07 -6.85
C HIS A 74 -3.82 -1.25 -6.39
N GLY A 75 -4.00 -0.08 -7.02
CA GLY A 75 -5.14 0.81 -6.80
C GLY A 75 -6.34 0.48 -7.69
N GLY A 76 -7.17 1.51 -7.98
CA GLY A 76 -8.30 1.41 -8.88
C GLY A 76 -9.68 1.43 -8.19
N TYR A 77 -9.80 2.10 -7.05
CA TYR A 77 -11.07 2.21 -6.30
C TYR A 77 -11.73 0.86 -6.03
N TRP A 78 -10.95 -0.20 -5.78
CA TRP A 78 -11.43 -1.59 -5.54
C TRP A 78 -12.31 -2.15 -6.67
N ARG A 79 -12.36 -1.52 -7.85
CA ARG A 79 -13.27 -1.83 -8.97
C ARG A 79 -12.60 -1.88 -10.34
N ALA A 80 -11.31 -1.62 -10.42
CA ALA A 80 -10.57 -1.55 -11.67
C ALA A 80 -9.11 -1.99 -11.50
N PHE A 81 -8.46 -2.22 -12.63
CA PHE A 81 -7.09 -2.66 -12.79
C PHE A 81 -6.83 -4.13 -12.44
N ASP A 82 -5.61 -4.50 -12.74
CA ASP A 82 -5.07 -5.84 -12.57
C ASP A 82 -3.60 -5.74 -12.17
N LYS A 83 -3.03 -6.80 -11.58
CA LYS A 83 -1.61 -6.87 -11.24
C LYS A 83 -0.70 -6.56 -12.43
N SER A 84 -1.11 -7.00 -13.62
CA SER A 84 -0.38 -6.76 -14.87
C SER A 84 -0.26 -5.28 -15.24
N ASP A 85 -1.23 -4.45 -14.84
CA ASP A 85 -1.19 -3.00 -15.10
C ASP A 85 -0.16 -2.26 -14.22
N HIS A 86 0.39 -2.94 -13.20
CA HIS A 86 1.32 -2.37 -12.23
C HIS A 86 2.70 -3.06 -12.22
N ALA A 87 3.00 -3.90 -13.23
CA ALA A 87 4.28 -4.59 -13.38
C ALA A 87 5.47 -3.62 -13.39
N PHE A 88 5.26 -2.36 -13.74
CA PHE A 88 6.27 -1.29 -13.72
C PHE A 88 6.91 -1.04 -12.36
N VAL A 89 6.30 -1.50 -11.26
CA VAL A 89 6.87 -1.41 -9.91
C VAL A 89 8.08 -2.34 -9.74
N ALA A 90 8.11 -3.47 -10.44
CA ALA A 90 9.09 -4.53 -10.21
C ALA A 90 10.54 -4.20 -10.63
N PRO A 91 10.82 -3.59 -11.80
CA PRO A 91 12.18 -3.52 -12.35
C PRO A 91 13.22 -2.91 -11.42
N ALA A 92 12.93 -1.77 -10.77
CA ALA A 92 13.88 -1.09 -9.92
C ALA A 92 14.24 -1.91 -8.67
N PHE A 93 13.25 -2.56 -8.05
CA PHE A 93 13.47 -3.41 -6.87
C PHE A 93 14.18 -4.73 -7.23
N VAL A 94 13.82 -5.35 -8.35
CA VAL A 94 14.50 -6.56 -8.83
C VAL A 94 15.97 -6.27 -9.14
N ALA A 95 16.26 -5.15 -9.78
CA ALA A 95 17.64 -4.71 -10.03
C ALA A 95 18.41 -4.43 -8.73
N ALA A 96 17.72 -3.99 -7.66
CA ALA A 96 18.29 -3.79 -6.34
C ALA A 96 18.41 -5.08 -5.50
N GLY A 97 18.02 -6.25 -6.05
CA GLY A 97 18.13 -7.56 -5.39
C GLY A 97 16.97 -7.93 -4.48
N PHE A 98 15.80 -7.30 -4.64
CA PHE A 98 14.57 -7.68 -3.94
C PHE A 98 13.65 -8.49 -4.84
N ALA A 99 13.00 -9.52 -4.30
CA ALA A 99 11.85 -10.12 -4.96
C ALA A 99 10.66 -9.14 -4.90
N VAL A 100 9.80 -9.18 -5.92
CA VAL A 100 8.58 -8.38 -5.95
C VAL A 100 7.39 -9.28 -6.22
N ALA A 101 6.36 -9.19 -5.37
CA ALA A 101 5.09 -9.87 -5.53
C ALA A 101 4.00 -8.82 -5.77
N ILE A 102 3.44 -8.75 -6.97
CA ILE A 102 2.32 -7.84 -7.27
C ILE A 102 1.05 -8.67 -7.19
N ILE A 103 0.23 -8.42 -6.16
CA ILE A 103 -0.98 -9.20 -5.94
C ILE A 103 -2.16 -8.65 -6.75
N ASN A 104 -3.01 -9.56 -7.19
CA ASN A 104 -4.34 -9.27 -7.70
C ASN A 104 -5.39 -9.58 -6.62
N TYR A 105 -6.61 -9.12 -6.81
CA TYR A 105 -7.77 -9.39 -5.94
C TYR A 105 -9.06 -9.19 -6.73
N ASP A 106 -10.17 -9.81 -6.28
CA ASP A 106 -11.47 -9.64 -6.90
C ASP A 106 -11.97 -8.20 -6.74
N LEU A 107 -12.86 -7.75 -7.62
CA LEU A 107 -13.25 -6.35 -7.72
C LEU A 107 -14.72 -6.14 -7.35
N CYS A 108 -15.05 -4.98 -6.82
CA CYS A 108 -16.43 -4.49 -6.73
C CYS A 108 -16.99 -4.27 -8.15
N PRO A 109 -18.29 -4.51 -8.39
CA PRO A 109 -19.33 -4.88 -7.42
C PRO A 109 -19.48 -6.39 -7.18
N GLN A 110 -18.60 -7.25 -7.75
CA GLN A 110 -18.70 -8.71 -7.62
C GLN A 110 -18.48 -9.15 -6.16
N VAL A 111 -17.57 -8.47 -5.48
CA VAL A 111 -17.28 -8.66 -4.05
C VAL A 111 -17.37 -7.33 -3.30
N THR A 112 -17.37 -7.37 -1.96
CA THR A 112 -17.32 -6.18 -1.11
C THR A 112 -15.86 -5.77 -0.82
N ILE A 113 -15.64 -4.53 -0.39
CA ILE A 113 -14.30 -4.08 0.06
C ILE A 113 -13.79 -4.96 1.21
N ALA A 114 -14.65 -5.39 2.12
CA ALA A 114 -14.28 -6.29 3.20
C ALA A 114 -13.82 -7.67 2.70
N ALA A 115 -14.42 -8.20 1.65
CA ALA A 115 -13.96 -9.44 1.02
C ALA A 115 -12.58 -9.25 0.39
N ILE A 116 -12.33 -8.12 -0.28
CA ILE A 116 -11.02 -7.76 -0.83
C ILE A 116 -9.96 -7.65 0.28
N VAL A 117 -10.31 -7.06 1.43
CA VAL A 117 -9.41 -7.03 2.60
C VAL A 117 -9.04 -8.45 3.04
N ASP A 118 -10.00 -9.39 3.06
CA ASP A 118 -9.71 -10.79 3.41
C ASP A 118 -8.86 -11.50 2.36
N GLU A 119 -9.01 -11.19 1.09
CA GLU A 119 -8.14 -11.69 0.02
C GLU A 119 -6.69 -11.19 0.20
N CYS A 120 -6.51 -9.91 0.48
CA CYS A 120 -5.17 -9.37 0.79
C CYS A 120 -4.55 -10.00 2.05
N ARG A 121 -5.36 -10.32 3.07
CA ARG A 121 -4.89 -11.08 4.24
C ARG A 121 -4.38 -12.45 3.86
N ARG A 122 -5.10 -13.17 2.98
CA ARG A 122 -4.63 -14.47 2.46
C ARG A 122 -3.35 -14.36 1.65
N ALA A 123 -3.18 -13.27 0.88
CA ALA A 123 -1.92 -13.02 0.18
C ALA A 123 -0.74 -12.86 1.16
N VAL A 124 -0.90 -12.10 2.25
CA VAL A 124 0.12 -11.95 3.30
C VAL A 124 0.38 -13.29 4.01
N GLU A 125 -0.66 -14.08 4.31
CA GLU A 125 -0.51 -15.42 4.89
C GLU A 125 0.28 -16.35 3.97
N TRP A 126 -0.03 -16.33 2.67
CA TRP A 126 0.68 -17.11 1.66
C TRP A 126 2.15 -16.68 1.58
N MET A 127 2.43 -15.38 1.53
CA MET A 127 3.80 -14.86 1.54
C MET A 127 4.58 -15.34 2.75
N SER A 128 3.95 -15.37 3.92
CA SER A 128 4.59 -15.80 5.17
C SER A 128 4.88 -17.30 5.21
N ARG A 129 4.02 -18.13 4.60
CA ARG A 129 4.12 -19.60 4.67
C ARG A 129 4.88 -20.20 3.49
N GLU A 130 4.64 -19.68 2.29
CA GLU A 130 5.07 -20.27 1.03
C GLU A 130 6.07 -19.41 0.26
N GLY A 131 6.13 -18.10 0.55
CA GLY A 131 6.93 -17.14 -0.22
C GLY A 131 8.39 -17.57 -0.39
N ALA A 132 9.03 -18.00 0.69
CA ALA A 132 10.45 -18.40 0.65
C ALA A 132 10.71 -19.58 -0.29
N SER A 133 9.81 -20.57 -0.34
CA SER A 133 9.93 -21.75 -1.23
C SER A 133 9.77 -21.40 -2.71
N HIS A 134 9.16 -20.22 -3.00
CA HIS A 134 8.97 -19.70 -4.34
C HIS A 134 9.99 -18.59 -4.70
N GLY A 135 11.01 -18.37 -3.86
CA GLY A 135 12.05 -17.36 -4.13
C GLY A 135 11.71 -15.95 -3.62
N ALA A 136 10.71 -15.82 -2.77
CA ALA A 136 10.28 -14.58 -2.12
C ALA A 136 10.50 -14.65 -0.59
N PRO A 137 11.76 -14.60 -0.09
CA PRO A 137 12.05 -14.75 1.33
C PRO A 137 11.70 -13.48 2.14
N ALA A 138 11.64 -13.64 3.46
CA ALA A 138 11.68 -12.53 4.40
C ALA A 138 13.04 -11.77 4.32
N PRO A 139 13.09 -10.50 4.74
CA PRO A 139 11.98 -9.72 5.29
C PRO A 139 10.95 -9.32 4.22
N LEU A 140 9.68 -9.23 4.61
CA LEU A 140 8.58 -8.77 3.77
C LEU A 140 8.27 -7.30 4.07
N VAL A 141 8.21 -6.47 3.05
CA VAL A 141 7.64 -5.11 3.09
C VAL A 141 6.39 -5.09 2.23
N ILE A 142 5.33 -4.44 2.69
CA ILE A 142 4.09 -4.32 1.95
C ILE A 142 3.89 -2.87 1.48
N ALA A 143 3.52 -2.67 0.23
CA ALA A 143 3.25 -1.34 -0.31
C ALA A 143 1.97 -1.35 -1.14
N GLY A 144 1.31 -0.21 -1.25
CA GLY A 144 0.12 -0.11 -2.09
C GLY A 144 -0.22 1.33 -2.42
N HIS A 145 -0.87 1.51 -3.56
CA HIS A 145 -1.27 2.82 -4.07
C HIS A 145 -2.79 2.99 -4.06
N SER A 146 -3.29 4.15 -3.64
CA SER A 146 -4.72 4.49 -3.68
C SER A 146 -5.57 3.46 -2.90
N ALA A 147 -6.50 2.75 -3.52
CA ALA A 147 -7.20 1.61 -2.91
C ALA A 147 -6.23 0.57 -2.32
N GLY A 148 -5.07 0.33 -2.98
CA GLY A 148 -4.01 -0.53 -2.45
C GLY A 148 -3.36 0.04 -1.19
N GLY A 149 -3.21 1.36 -1.08
CA GLY A 149 -2.74 2.03 0.13
C GLY A 149 -3.69 1.85 1.31
N HIS A 150 -5.00 1.93 1.06
CA HIS A 150 -6.02 1.55 2.04
C HIS A 150 -5.86 0.09 2.48
N LEU A 151 -5.70 -0.84 1.54
CA LEU A 151 -5.53 -2.27 1.82
C LEU A 151 -4.27 -2.53 2.66
N VAL A 152 -3.16 -1.83 2.41
CA VAL A 152 -1.98 -1.87 3.28
C VAL A 152 -2.33 -1.45 4.71
N ALA A 153 -3.05 -0.35 4.90
CA ALA A 153 -3.44 0.09 6.24
C ALA A 153 -4.37 -0.92 6.92
N MET A 154 -5.27 -1.58 6.19
CA MET A 154 -6.09 -2.68 6.73
C MET A 154 -5.25 -3.90 7.14
N MET A 155 -4.10 -4.17 6.49
CA MET A 155 -3.16 -5.20 6.94
C MET A 155 -2.53 -4.84 8.29
N TYR A 156 -2.21 -3.56 8.53
CA TYR A 156 -1.74 -3.09 9.84
C TYR A 156 -2.80 -3.21 10.93
N ALA A 157 -4.08 -3.03 10.61
CA ALA A 157 -5.20 -3.18 11.53
C ALA A 157 -5.62 -4.66 11.76
N THR A 158 -4.96 -5.62 11.12
CA THR A 158 -5.32 -7.04 11.21
C THR A 158 -4.64 -7.71 12.40
N ASP A 159 -5.40 -8.45 13.21
CA ASP A 159 -4.87 -9.36 14.23
C ASP A 159 -4.34 -10.64 13.57
N TRP A 160 -3.03 -10.66 13.32
CA TRP A 160 -2.35 -11.77 12.67
C TRP A 160 -2.21 -13.00 13.58
N ALA A 161 -2.18 -12.80 14.91
CA ALA A 161 -2.14 -13.92 15.85
C ALA A 161 -3.43 -14.73 15.78
N ALA A 162 -4.59 -14.06 15.70
CA ALA A 162 -5.88 -14.74 15.49
C ALA A 162 -5.95 -15.49 14.14
N ARG A 163 -5.07 -15.15 13.18
CA ARG A 163 -4.94 -15.83 11.88
C ARG A 163 -3.84 -16.90 11.84
N GLY A 164 -3.27 -17.23 12.98
CA GLY A 164 -2.28 -18.31 13.12
C GLY A 164 -0.87 -17.94 12.65
N LEU A 165 -0.53 -16.67 12.65
CA LEU A 165 0.84 -16.19 12.47
C LEU A 165 1.41 -15.75 13.82
N ALA A 166 2.59 -16.27 14.18
CA ALA A 166 3.18 -16.06 15.53
C ALA A 166 3.75 -14.63 15.73
N ALA A 167 3.99 -13.88 14.66
CA ALA A 167 4.56 -12.53 14.69
C ALA A 167 3.98 -11.68 13.56
N ALA A 168 4.28 -10.39 13.55
CA ALA A 168 3.95 -9.52 12.43
C ALA A 168 4.54 -10.12 11.14
N PRO A 169 3.72 -10.37 10.11
CA PRO A 169 4.18 -11.07 8.92
C PRO A 169 5.02 -10.19 7.98
N PHE A 170 5.17 -8.90 8.28
CA PHE A 170 5.97 -7.94 7.53
C PHE A 170 6.71 -6.99 8.48
N VAL A 171 7.84 -6.46 8.01
CA VAL A 171 8.74 -5.60 8.79
C VAL A 171 8.49 -4.11 8.57
N GLY A 172 7.66 -3.74 7.62
CA GLY A 172 7.32 -2.36 7.33
C GLY A 172 6.30 -2.24 6.20
N GLY A 173 5.73 -1.06 6.01
CA GLY A 173 4.77 -0.81 4.95
C GLY A 173 4.81 0.60 4.40
N VAL A 174 4.22 0.76 3.21
CA VAL A 174 4.00 2.05 2.55
C VAL A 174 2.55 2.15 2.10
N THR A 175 1.82 3.11 2.64
CA THR A 175 0.52 3.53 2.09
C THR A 175 0.72 4.79 1.27
N LEU A 176 0.61 4.65 -0.06
CA LEU A 176 0.76 5.76 -1.00
C LEU A 176 -0.62 6.24 -1.44
N SER A 177 -0.96 7.49 -1.15
CA SER A 177 -2.23 8.12 -1.56
C SER A 177 -3.47 7.30 -1.17
N GLY A 178 -3.43 6.65 0.00
CA GLY A 178 -4.52 5.79 0.47
C GLY A 178 -5.74 6.58 0.94
N VAL A 179 -6.90 5.92 0.93
CA VAL A 179 -8.14 6.43 1.55
C VAL A 179 -8.33 5.68 2.87
N HIS A 180 -8.30 6.39 4.00
CA HIS A 180 -8.26 5.76 5.32
C HIS A 180 -9.52 5.98 6.16
N ASP A 181 -10.36 6.92 5.74
CA ASP A 181 -11.73 7.13 6.19
C ASP A 181 -12.64 7.02 4.95
N LEU A 182 -13.40 5.93 4.86
CA LEU A 182 -14.27 5.67 3.72
C LEU A 182 -15.67 6.28 3.88
N SER A 183 -15.98 6.89 5.03
CA SER A 183 -17.30 7.47 5.29
C SER A 183 -17.75 8.47 4.20
N PRO A 184 -16.88 9.34 3.64
CA PRO A 184 -17.28 10.22 2.55
C PRO A 184 -17.68 9.48 1.27
N LEU A 185 -17.10 8.30 1.02
CA LEU A 185 -17.34 7.55 -0.21
C LEU A 185 -18.78 6.98 -0.33
N VAL A 186 -19.52 6.97 0.75
CA VAL A 186 -20.96 6.64 0.72
C VAL A 186 -21.75 7.59 -0.20
N LEU A 187 -21.27 8.84 -0.33
CA LEU A 187 -21.86 9.88 -1.20
C LEU A 187 -21.17 9.98 -2.57
N PHE A 188 -20.10 9.21 -2.80
CA PHE A 188 -19.31 9.28 -4.02
C PHE A 188 -20.01 8.55 -5.19
N THR A 189 -19.92 9.07 -6.40
CA THR A 189 -20.55 8.47 -7.58
C THR A 189 -20.18 6.99 -7.77
N HIS A 190 -18.94 6.60 -7.43
CA HIS A 190 -18.50 5.20 -7.52
C HIS A 190 -19.15 4.28 -6.48
N ASN A 191 -19.89 4.83 -5.51
CA ASN A 191 -20.59 3.99 -4.53
C ASN A 191 -21.66 3.09 -5.15
N ALA A 192 -22.11 3.37 -6.36
CA ALA A 192 -22.95 2.47 -7.14
C ALA A 192 -22.31 1.06 -7.30
N ASP A 193 -20.97 0.99 -7.41
CA ASP A 193 -20.23 -0.26 -7.49
C ASP A 193 -19.69 -0.72 -6.11
N LEU A 194 -19.24 0.21 -5.26
CA LEU A 194 -18.65 -0.11 -3.95
C LEU A 194 -19.71 -0.62 -2.96
N ARG A 195 -20.94 -0.13 -3.07
CA ARG A 195 -22.10 -0.51 -2.24
C ARG A 195 -21.88 -0.33 -0.74
N LEU A 196 -21.16 0.74 -0.38
CA LEU A 196 -20.93 1.11 1.00
C LEU A 196 -22.19 1.72 1.60
N ASP A 197 -22.53 1.27 2.79
CA ASP A 197 -23.35 2.03 3.75
C ASP A 197 -22.45 2.59 4.87
N ASP A 198 -23.02 3.37 5.78
CA ASP A 198 -22.27 3.99 6.88
C ASP A 198 -21.58 2.94 7.78
N ALA A 199 -22.21 1.78 8.00
CA ALA A 199 -21.68 0.71 8.86
C ALA A 199 -20.50 -0.01 8.19
N GLU A 200 -20.65 -0.35 6.91
CA GLU A 200 -19.58 -0.97 6.12
C GLU A 200 -18.40 -0.02 5.93
N ALA A 201 -18.67 1.25 5.58
CA ALA A 201 -17.63 2.27 5.46
C ALA A 201 -16.84 2.43 6.76
N ALA A 202 -17.52 2.48 7.91
CA ALA A 202 -16.87 2.55 9.22
C ALA A 202 -16.01 1.31 9.53
N ARG A 203 -16.49 0.12 9.17
CA ARG A 203 -15.83 -1.17 9.41
C ARG A 203 -14.55 -1.34 8.58
N VAL A 204 -14.53 -0.83 7.35
CA VAL A 204 -13.37 -0.92 6.46
C VAL A 204 -12.53 0.36 6.42
N SER A 205 -12.74 1.28 7.35
CA SER A 205 -11.91 2.50 7.50
C SER A 205 -10.76 2.24 8.46
N PRO A 206 -9.50 2.18 8.01
CA PRO A 206 -8.34 1.92 8.88
C PRO A 206 -8.25 2.85 10.10
N VAL A 207 -8.61 4.12 9.96
CA VAL A 207 -8.55 5.10 11.06
C VAL A 207 -9.47 4.79 12.24
N ASN A 208 -10.45 3.91 12.07
CA ASN A 208 -11.35 3.46 13.13
C ASN A 208 -10.78 2.26 13.92
N HIS A 209 -9.60 1.78 13.56
CA HIS A 209 -8.92 0.65 14.19
C HIS A 209 -7.57 1.10 14.75
N ALA A 210 -7.15 0.49 15.86
CA ALA A 210 -5.77 0.60 16.28
C ALA A 210 -4.89 -0.31 15.40
N PRO A 211 -3.65 0.08 15.10
CA PRO A 211 -2.73 -0.83 14.44
C PRO A 211 -2.40 -2.00 15.37
N SER A 212 -2.47 -3.22 14.83
CA SER A 212 -2.10 -4.46 15.51
C SER A 212 -0.66 -4.88 15.20
N VAL A 213 -0.03 -4.22 14.24
CA VAL A 213 1.35 -4.46 13.82
C VAL A 213 2.20 -3.29 14.27
N ASP A 214 3.23 -3.57 15.07
CA ASP A 214 4.23 -2.61 15.50
C ASP A 214 5.43 -2.64 14.53
N ALA A 215 5.21 -2.12 13.33
CA ALA A 215 6.21 -1.98 12.29
C ALA A 215 6.09 -0.58 11.65
N PRO A 216 7.20 0.01 11.18
CA PRO A 216 7.16 1.35 10.58
C PRO A 216 6.26 1.39 9.35
N LEU A 217 5.37 2.39 9.28
CA LEU A 217 4.48 2.66 8.17
C LEU A 217 4.80 4.04 7.56
N VAL A 218 5.33 4.04 6.35
CA VAL A 218 5.47 5.27 5.56
C VAL A 218 4.10 5.64 5.01
N VAL A 219 3.56 6.76 5.45
CA VAL A 219 2.38 7.37 4.84
C VAL A 219 2.87 8.39 3.82
N ALA A 220 2.52 8.21 2.54
CA ALA A 220 3.00 9.05 1.44
C ALA A 220 1.83 9.53 0.56
N VAL A 221 1.98 10.70 -0.05
CA VAL A 221 0.99 11.31 -0.96
C VAL A 221 1.68 12.24 -1.94
N GLY A 222 1.16 12.41 -3.15
CA GLY A 222 1.60 13.47 -4.05
C GLY A 222 1.19 14.85 -3.54
N ALA A 223 2.13 15.81 -3.50
CA ALA A 223 1.85 17.14 -3.00
C ALA A 223 0.84 17.93 -3.84
N ASN A 224 0.63 17.53 -5.10
CA ASN A 224 -0.35 18.13 -6.02
C ASN A 224 -1.65 17.29 -6.13
N GLU A 225 -1.92 16.41 -5.17
CA GLU A 225 -3.20 15.70 -5.09
C GLU A 225 -4.30 16.61 -4.54
N THR A 226 -5.55 16.13 -4.61
CA THR A 226 -6.67 16.88 -4.02
C THR A 226 -6.48 17.04 -2.52
N SER A 227 -7.08 18.07 -1.95
CA SER A 227 -7.04 18.32 -0.50
C SER A 227 -7.55 17.13 0.32
N GLU A 228 -8.47 16.34 -0.23
CA GLU A 228 -9.00 15.14 0.42
C GLU A 228 -7.95 14.03 0.54
N PHE A 229 -7.14 13.73 -0.49
CA PHE A 229 -6.08 12.74 -0.40
C PHE A 229 -4.95 13.19 0.55
N ILE A 230 -4.63 14.48 0.57
CA ILE A 230 -3.69 15.05 1.56
C ILE A 230 -4.28 14.92 2.98
N ARG A 231 -5.58 15.25 3.17
CA ARG A 231 -6.28 15.08 4.45
C ARG A 231 -6.31 13.61 4.91
N GLN A 232 -6.58 12.68 4.01
CA GLN A 232 -6.59 11.24 4.31
C GLN A 232 -5.23 10.75 4.81
N SER A 233 -4.14 11.22 4.20
CA SER A 233 -2.78 10.89 4.64
C SER A 233 -2.47 11.48 6.02
N ALA A 234 -2.82 12.76 6.24
CA ALA A 234 -2.68 13.40 7.55
C ALA A 234 -3.53 12.71 8.63
N LEU A 235 -4.73 12.26 8.27
CA LEU A 235 -5.65 11.59 9.19
C LEU A 235 -5.06 10.28 9.71
N LEU A 236 -4.56 9.40 8.82
CA LEU A 236 -3.92 8.16 9.23
C LEU A 236 -2.64 8.41 10.03
N TRP A 237 -1.79 9.32 9.57
CA TRP A 237 -0.58 9.71 10.27
C TRP A 237 -0.88 10.10 11.73
N ASN A 238 -1.86 10.97 11.94
CA ASN A 238 -2.24 11.39 13.29
C ASN A 238 -2.92 10.30 14.12
N ALA A 239 -3.64 9.38 13.48
CA ALA A 239 -4.34 8.28 14.16
C ALA A 239 -3.37 7.18 14.66
N TRP A 240 -2.24 6.97 13.97
CA TRP A 240 -1.33 5.86 14.22
C TRP A 240 0.11 6.29 14.56
N PRO A 241 0.34 7.10 15.62
CA PRO A 241 1.67 7.61 15.95
C PRO A 241 2.70 6.51 16.30
N SER A 242 2.26 5.34 16.75
CA SER A 242 3.14 4.21 17.08
C SER A 242 3.80 3.58 15.85
N THR A 243 3.26 3.79 14.65
CA THR A 243 3.80 3.23 13.40
C THR A 243 4.72 4.19 12.65
N HIS A 244 5.00 5.38 13.17
CA HIS A 244 5.84 6.34 12.48
C HIS A 244 7.27 5.81 12.31
N PRO A 245 7.84 5.84 11.09
CA PRO A 245 9.23 5.48 10.89
C PRO A 245 10.18 6.39 11.68
N ALA A 246 11.26 5.83 12.21
CA ALA A 246 12.23 6.58 13.00
C ALA A 246 12.79 7.77 12.18
N GLY A 247 12.78 8.95 12.79
CA GLY A 247 13.28 10.20 12.16
C GLY A 247 12.27 10.92 11.27
N MET A 248 11.14 10.31 10.89
CA MET A 248 10.07 11.02 10.19
C MET A 248 9.22 11.82 11.18
N ARG A 249 8.99 13.10 10.87
CA ARG A 249 8.19 14.01 11.71
C ARG A 249 6.80 14.29 11.16
N GLU A 250 6.58 13.96 9.89
CA GLU A 250 5.34 14.12 9.14
C GLU A 250 5.26 13.06 8.04
N PHE A 251 4.10 12.88 7.47
CA PHE A 251 3.93 12.03 6.30
C PHE A 251 4.70 12.58 5.08
N LEU A 252 5.05 11.71 4.13
CA LEU A 252 5.87 12.05 2.97
C LEU A 252 5.01 12.70 1.87
N ALA A 253 5.04 14.03 1.76
CA ALA A 253 4.44 14.76 0.64
C ALA A 253 5.45 14.88 -0.51
N ILE A 254 5.19 14.17 -1.62
CA ILE A 254 6.12 14.09 -2.76
C ILE A 254 5.85 15.25 -3.71
N ARG A 255 6.82 16.15 -3.85
CA ARG A 255 6.70 17.37 -4.68
C ARG A 255 6.46 17.02 -6.13
N ASP A 256 5.69 17.88 -6.81
CA ASP A 256 5.39 17.79 -8.25
C ASP A 256 4.75 16.47 -8.67
N ARG A 257 4.09 15.78 -7.72
CA ARG A 257 3.35 14.55 -7.96
C ARG A 257 1.87 14.72 -7.64
N HIS A 258 1.04 14.21 -8.54
CA HIS A 258 -0.40 14.03 -8.38
C HIS A 258 -0.73 12.54 -8.34
N HIS A 259 -2.00 12.20 -8.15
CA HIS A 259 -2.46 10.84 -7.88
C HIS A 259 -2.00 9.77 -8.90
N PHE A 260 -1.85 10.12 -10.19
CA PHE A 260 -1.48 9.12 -11.21
C PHE A 260 0.03 9.02 -11.44
N ASN A 261 0.80 10.10 -11.27
CA ASN A 261 2.23 10.03 -11.53
C ASN A 261 3.07 9.70 -10.29
N VAL A 262 2.52 9.83 -9.09
CA VAL A 262 3.25 9.56 -7.83
C VAL A 262 3.70 8.09 -7.73
N VAL A 263 2.88 7.14 -8.19
CA VAL A 263 3.22 5.71 -8.12
C VAL A 263 4.32 5.34 -9.12
N LEU A 264 4.50 6.11 -10.18
CA LEU A 264 5.60 5.92 -11.14
C LEU A 264 6.98 6.22 -10.53
N ASP A 265 7.05 6.88 -9.38
CA ASP A 265 8.31 7.06 -8.65
C ASP A 265 8.95 5.71 -8.24
N TYR A 266 8.19 4.62 -8.21
CA TYR A 266 8.74 3.27 -8.04
C TYR A 266 9.56 2.77 -9.24
N THR A 267 9.50 3.45 -10.39
CA THR A 267 10.38 3.12 -11.54
C THR A 267 11.79 3.69 -11.40
N ASP A 268 12.02 4.59 -10.44
CA ASP A 268 13.32 5.20 -10.14
C ASP A 268 13.76 4.85 -8.73
N ALA A 269 14.81 4.02 -8.60
CA ALA A 269 15.37 3.62 -7.31
C ALA A 269 15.87 4.80 -6.46
N GLU A 270 16.19 5.94 -7.10
CA GLU A 270 16.69 7.16 -6.44
C GLU A 270 15.55 8.09 -5.97
N SER A 271 14.31 7.82 -6.33
CA SER A 271 13.16 8.58 -5.87
C SER A 271 13.00 8.55 -4.35
N ALA A 272 12.39 9.58 -3.78
CA ALA A 272 12.11 9.64 -2.34
C ALA A 272 11.22 8.47 -1.89
N LEU A 273 10.25 8.06 -2.72
CA LEU A 273 9.33 6.95 -2.45
C LEU A 273 10.07 5.60 -2.46
N ALA A 274 10.87 5.31 -3.48
CA ALA A 274 11.61 4.06 -3.58
C ALA A 274 12.65 3.93 -2.45
N LYS A 275 13.36 5.02 -2.11
CA LYS A 275 14.30 5.05 -0.98
C LYS A 275 13.61 4.82 0.36
N ALA A 276 12.48 5.49 0.61
CA ALA A 276 11.71 5.29 1.84
C ALA A 276 11.23 3.84 1.96
N THR A 277 10.78 3.24 0.85
CA THR A 277 10.36 1.82 0.80
C THR A 277 11.54 0.89 1.06
N THR A 278 12.68 1.12 0.40
CA THR A 278 13.88 0.27 0.55
C THR A 278 14.46 0.35 1.97
N ALA A 279 14.38 1.51 2.62
CA ALA A 279 14.85 1.68 3.99
C ALA A 279 14.10 0.79 5.01
N LEU A 280 12.86 0.40 4.72
CA LEU A 280 12.06 -0.49 5.58
C LEU A 280 12.62 -1.93 5.65
N PHE A 281 13.46 -2.34 4.70
CA PHE A 281 14.11 -3.65 4.72
C PHE A 281 15.33 -3.69 5.66
N ALA A 282 15.84 -2.53 6.06
CA ALA A 282 16.93 -2.49 7.03
C ALA A 282 16.39 -2.88 8.41
N THR A 283 16.87 -3.98 8.95
CA THR A 283 16.63 -4.34 10.35
C THR A 283 17.17 -3.20 11.22
N PRO A 284 16.44 -2.72 12.24
CA PRO A 284 17.04 -1.82 13.22
C PRO A 284 18.31 -2.50 13.75
N ASP A 285 19.44 -1.80 13.67
CA ASP A 285 20.71 -2.30 14.18
C ASP A 285 20.52 -2.60 15.67
N ALA A 286 20.54 -3.88 16.05
CA ALA A 286 20.42 -4.34 17.43
C ALA A 286 21.62 -3.87 18.30
N THR A 287 22.53 -3.06 17.71
CA THR A 287 23.77 -2.56 18.35
C THR A 287 23.74 -1.08 18.71
N ALA A 288 22.64 -0.35 18.50
CA ALA A 288 22.47 0.96 19.12
C ALA A 288 22.13 0.79 20.60
N SER A 289 23.00 0.16 21.38
CA SER A 289 22.97 0.21 22.84
C SER A 289 23.13 1.68 23.25
N ASP A 290 22.19 2.10 24.08
CA ASP A 290 22.13 3.42 24.74
C ASP A 290 23.40 3.68 25.57
N ASP A 291 24.48 4.06 24.91
CA ASP A 291 25.74 4.52 25.55
C ASP A 291 25.57 5.98 25.99
N ARG A 292 24.53 6.23 26.81
CA ARG A 292 24.48 7.45 27.61
C ARG A 292 25.34 7.26 28.86
N PRO A 293 26.41 8.03 29.06
CA PRO A 293 27.19 7.95 30.29
C PRO A 293 26.29 8.29 31.47
N ILE A 294 26.22 7.37 32.42
CA ILE A 294 25.59 7.60 33.72
C ILE A 294 26.37 8.70 34.42
N ALA A 295 25.76 9.90 34.55
CA ALA A 295 26.34 10.97 35.36
C ALA A 295 26.50 10.51 36.82
N PRO A 296 27.64 10.74 37.47
CA PRO A 296 27.84 10.38 38.86
C PRO A 296 26.88 11.21 39.75
N ARG A 297 26.15 10.53 40.58
CA ARG A 297 25.36 11.15 41.67
C ARG A 297 26.33 11.79 42.68
N ALA A 298 26.20 13.09 42.87
CA ALA A 298 26.78 13.82 44.00
C ALA A 298 25.91 13.70 45.22
#